data_30df686cd15d7b59dedd06c047884dd5
#
_entry.id   30df686cd15d7b59dedd06c047884dd5
#
_cell.length_a   1.000
_cell.length_b   1.000
_cell.length_c   1.000
_cell.angle_alpha   90.00
_cell.angle_beta   90.00
_cell.angle_gamma   90.00
#
_symmetry.space_group_name_H-M   'P 1'
#
loop_
_entity.id
_entity.type
_entity.pdbx_description
1 polymer ?
#
loop_
_entity_poly.entity_id
_entity_poly.type
_entity_poly.pdbx_seq_one_letter_code
_entity_poly.pdbx_strand_id
1 'polypeptide(L)'
;RIKEAYNIITSDNDVKIILVNLFGGILRCDIAAKGIIEGFKENQKTVPMVVVLRGTNSDEAKEILKDSGMEIYFSDDLPSAANEINKRLGR
;
A
#
# COMPACT_ATOMS: atom_id res chain seq x y z
N ARG A 1 1.19 -11.75 8.55
CA ARG A 1 2.07 -11.77 7.39
C ARG A 1 2.21 -10.43 6.73
N ILE A 2 1.12 -9.86 6.25
CA ILE A 2 1.15 -8.52 5.64
C ILE A 2 1.59 -7.49 6.68
N LYS A 3 1.09 -7.60 7.90
CA LYS A 3 1.47 -6.71 8.98
C LYS A 3 2.97 -6.79 9.25
N GLU A 4 3.52 -8.00 9.35
CA GLU A 4 4.95 -8.19 9.59
C GLU A 4 5.79 -7.65 8.43
N ALA A 5 5.34 -7.88 7.19
CA ALA A 5 6.04 -7.34 6.01
C ALA A 5 6.05 -5.82 6.05
N TYR A 6 4.93 -5.20 6.38
CA TYR A 6 4.85 -3.75 6.49
C TYR A 6 5.83 -3.24 7.56
N ASN A 7 5.86 -3.89 8.72
CA ASN A 7 6.75 -3.49 9.81
C ASN A 7 8.22 -3.61 9.43
N ILE A 8 8.59 -4.67 8.73
CA ILE A 8 9.96 -4.86 8.27
C ILE A 8 10.37 -3.79 7.28
N ILE A 9 9.53 -3.51 6.29
CA ILE A 9 9.83 -2.52 5.26
C ILE A 9 9.94 -1.12 5.87
N THR A 10 9.02 -0.75 6.73
CA THR A 10 9.01 0.59 7.31
C THR A 10 10.08 0.79 8.39
N SER A 11 10.69 -0.29 8.87
CA SER A 11 11.80 -0.18 9.82
C SER A 11 13.08 0.27 9.13
N ASP A 12 13.17 0.17 7.81
CA ASP A 12 14.33 0.63 7.04
C ASP A 12 14.18 2.12 6.75
N ASN A 13 15.02 2.93 7.36
CA ASN A 13 14.97 4.39 7.22
C ASN A 13 15.31 4.87 5.81
N ASP A 14 15.87 4.01 4.97
CA ASP A 14 16.21 4.37 3.60
C ASP A 14 15.03 4.19 2.64
N VAL A 15 13.96 3.55 3.09
CA VAL A 15 12.75 3.39 2.29
C VAL A 15 12.00 4.71 2.24
N LYS A 16 11.82 5.26 1.03
CA LYS A 16 11.17 6.56 0.83
C LYS A 16 9.75 6.44 0.33
N ILE A 17 9.42 5.33 -0.32
CA ILE A 17 8.09 5.08 -0.87
C ILE A 17 7.91 3.58 -1.02
N ILE A 18 6.67 3.12 -0.90
CA ILE A 18 6.35 1.70 -1.00
C ILE A 18 5.38 1.50 -2.17
N LEU A 19 5.67 0.52 -3.01
CA LEU A 19 4.74 0.08 -4.04
C LEU A 19 4.05 -1.20 -3.58
N VAL A 20 2.74 -1.18 -3.56
CA VAL A 20 1.94 -2.35 -3.24
C VAL A 20 1.13 -2.73 -4.46
N ASN A 21 1.35 -3.93 -4.96
CA ASN A 21 0.62 -4.45 -6.11
C ASN A 21 -0.22 -5.64 -5.66
N LEU A 22 -1.51 -5.40 -5.47
CA LEU A 22 -2.43 -6.42 -5.00
C LEU A 22 -3.35 -6.84 -6.13
N PHE A 23 -3.21 -8.09 -6.56
CA PHE A 23 -4.09 -8.63 -7.59
C PHE A 23 -4.34 -10.09 -7.27
N GLY A 24 -5.43 -10.57 -7.77
CA GLY A 24 -5.54 -11.97 -7.78
C GLY A 24 -6.73 -12.59 -7.23
N GLY A 25 -6.73 -13.91 -7.35
CA GLY A 25 -7.79 -14.75 -6.94
C GLY A 25 -7.61 -15.35 -5.57
N ILE A 26 -6.37 -15.53 -5.12
CA ILE A 26 -6.14 -16.24 -3.86
C ILE A 26 -6.16 -15.29 -2.67
N LEU A 27 -5.45 -14.19 -2.75
CA LEU A 27 -5.42 -13.22 -1.66
C LEU A 27 -6.48 -12.14 -1.91
N ARG A 28 -7.35 -11.97 -0.95
CA ARG A 28 -8.37 -10.92 -1.03
C ARG A 28 -7.72 -9.58 -0.69
N CYS A 29 -8.00 -8.59 -1.52
CA CYS A 29 -7.43 -7.26 -1.34
C CYS A 29 -7.83 -6.61 -0.01
N ASP A 30 -9.07 -6.84 0.44
CA ASP A 30 -9.53 -6.28 1.71
C ASP A 30 -8.76 -6.83 2.91
N ILE A 31 -8.39 -8.12 2.88
CA ILE A 31 -7.59 -8.72 3.94
C ILE A 31 -6.19 -8.13 3.95
N ALA A 32 -5.60 -7.97 2.77
CA ALA A 32 -4.27 -7.35 2.66
C ALA A 32 -4.29 -5.91 3.16
N ALA A 33 -5.33 -5.15 2.82
CA ALA A 33 -5.47 -3.77 3.27
C ALA A 33 -5.55 -3.69 4.80
N LYS A 34 -6.29 -4.59 5.42
CA LYS A 34 -6.39 -4.65 6.88
C LYS A 34 -5.04 -4.95 7.53
N GLY A 35 -4.25 -5.84 6.92
CA GLY A 35 -2.92 -6.15 7.43
C GLY A 35 -1.99 -4.94 7.38
N ILE A 36 -2.05 -4.18 6.29
CA ILE A 36 -1.26 -2.95 6.15
C ILE A 36 -1.63 -1.96 7.26
N ILE A 37 -2.93 -1.76 7.49
CA ILE A 37 -3.40 -0.84 8.50
C ILE A 37 -2.99 -1.28 9.90
N GLU A 38 -3.06 -2.58 10.20
CA GLU A 38 -2.59 -3.09 11.47
C GLU A 38 -1.11 -2.78 11.71
N GLY A 39 -0.29 -2.96 10.68
CA GLY A 39 1.13 -2.63 10.77
C GLY A 39 1.35 -1.15 11.04
N PHE A 40 0.63 -0.29 10.34
CA PHE A 40 0.71 1.14 10.53
C PHE A 40 0.30 1.54 11.96
N LYS A 41 -0.80 0.99 12.46
CA LYS A 41 -1.25 1.31 13.81
C LYS A 41 -0.27 0.84 14.88
N GLU A 42 0.41 -0.26 14.62
CA GLU A 42 1.35 -0.84 15.58
C GLU A 42 2.62 -0.03 15.70
N ASN A 43 3.21 0.40 14.58
CA ASN A 43 4.49 1.12 14.63
C ASN A 43 4.38 2.61 14.29
N GLN A 44 3.28 3.03 13.71
CA GLN A 44 2.96 4.42 13.36
C GLN A 44 3.98 5.10 12.45
N LYS A 45 4.80 4.33 11.76
CA LYS A 45 5.72 4.89 10.77
C LYS A 45 4.98 5.13 9.47
N THR A 46 5.12 6.32 8.93
CA THR A 46 4.47 6.69 7.68
C THR A 46 5.50 6.81 6.57
N VAL A 47 5.26 6.05 5.51
CA VAL A 47 6.01 6.16 4.26
C VAL A 47 4.96 6.25 3.16
N PRO A 48 5.09 7.18 2.21
CA PRO A 48 4.13 7.26 1.11
C PRO A 48 4.00 5.92 0.40
N MET A 49 2.78 5.56 0.05
CA MET A 49 2.49 4.26 -0.54
C MET A 49 1.72 4.45 -1.83
N VAL A 50 2.15 3.78 -2.89
CA VAL A 50 1.42 3.73 -4.15
C VAL A 50 0.83 2.33 -4.27
N VAL A 51 -0.49 2.24 -4.46
CA VAL A 51 -1.20 0.97 -4.42
C VAL A 51 -1.90 0.72 -5.74
N VAL A 52 -1.64 -0.44 -6.32
CA VAL A 52 -2.37 -0.95 -7.48
C VAL A 52 -3.27 -2.08 -6.98
N LEU A 53 -4.56 -1.92 -7.15
CA LEU A 53 -5.54 -2.90 -6.67
C LEU A 53 -6.33 -3.48 -7.85
N ARG A 54 -6.32 -4.80 -7.95
CA ARG A 54 -7.09 -5.52 -8.96
C ARG A 54 -7.62 -6.81 -8.36
N GLY A 55 -8.81 -7.20 -8.75
CA GLY A 55 -9.35 -8.49 -8.37
C GLY A 55 -10.39 -8.41 -7.28
N THR A 56 -10.51 -9.49 -6.54
CA THR A 56 -11.57 -9.66 -5.57
C THR A 56 -11.49 -8.62 -4.45
N ASN A 57 -12.60 -7.91 -4.23
CA ASN A 57 -12.75 -6.92 -3.16
C ASN A 57 -11.79 -5.73 -3.28
N SER A 58 -11.39 -5.37 -4.51
CA SER A 58 -10.50 -4.24 -4.71
C SER A 58 -11.16 -2.91 -4.31
N ASP A 59 -12.45 -2.73 -4.60
CA ASP A 59 -13.16 -1.50 -4.22
C ASP A 59 -13.27 -1.35 -2.72
N GLU A 60 -13.55 -2.46 -2.02
CA GLU A 60 -13.62 -2.46 -0.57
C GLU A 60 -12.25 -2.15 0.05
N ALA A 61 -11.19 -2.74 -0.49
CA ALA A 61 -9.83 -2.47 -0.04
C ALA A 61 -9.47 -1.00 -0.20
N LYS A 62 -9.87 -0.40 -1.31
CA LYS A 62 -9.61 1.01 -1.56
C LYS A 62 -10.27 1.89 -0.52
N GLU A 63 -11.53 1.60 -0.17
CA GLU A 63 -12.23 2.36 0.85
C GLU A 63 -11.57 2.21 2.23
N ILE A 64 -11.17 0.99 2.58
CA ILE A 64 -10.48 0.72 3.84
C ILE A 64 -9.18 1.54 3.93
N LEU A 65 -8.40 1.55 2.86
CA LEU A 65 -7.13 2.27 2.85
C LEU A 65 -7.32 3.79 2.84
N LYS A 66 -8.35 4.29 2.16
CA LYS A 66 -8.65 5.72 2.15
C LYS A 66 -8.99 6.23 3.55
N ASP A 67 -9.67 5.42 4.33
CA ASP A 67 -10.12 5.83 5.67
C ASP A 67 -9.04 5.66 6.73
N SER A 68 -7.86 5.15 6.36
CA SER A 68 -6.80 4.80 7.31
C SER A 68 -6.03 6.00 7.87
N GLY A 69 -6.05 7.13 7.17
CA GLY A 69 -5.22 8.27 7.52
C GLY A 69 -3.79 8.17 7.01
N MET A 70 -3.46 7.10 6.29
CA MET A 70 -2.14 6.93 5.70
C MET A 70 -2.02 7.72 4.40
N GLU A 71 -0.78 8.06 4.02
CA GLU A 71 -0.52 8.73 2.74
C GLU A 71 -0.47 7.68 1.64
N ILE A 72 -1.57 7.52 0.91
CA ILE A 72 -1.72 6.48 -0.11
C ILE A 72 -2.19 7.09 -1.42
N TYR A 73 -1.57 6.66 -2.51
CA TYR A 73 -1.92 7.06 -3.87
C TYR A 73 -2.31 5.81 -4.64
N PHE A 74 -3.49 5.84 -5.26
CA PHE A 74 -4.01 4.69 -6.00
C PHE A 74 -3.72 4.84 -7.48
N SER A 75 -3.30 3.76 -8.12
CA SER A 75 -3.04 3.71 -9.56
C SER A 75 -3.76 2.52 -10.16
N ASP A 76 -4.11 2.63 -11.43
CA ASP A 76 -4.86 1.57 -12.12
C ASP A 76 -3.97 0.45 -12.62
N ASP A 77 -2.70 0.74 -12.87
CA ASP A 77 -1.76 -0.24 -13.40
C ASP A 77 -0.33 0.10 -12.97
N LEU A 78 0.60 -0.80 -13.28
CA LEU A 78 2.00 -0.61 -12.90
C LEU A 78 2.67 0.57 -13.59
N PRO A 79 2.44 0.84 -14.90
CA PRO A 79 3.03 2.04 -15.51
C PRO A 79 2.60 3.34 -14.83
N SER A 80 1.31 3.46 -14.50
CA SER A 80 0.81 4.63 -13.79
C SER A 80 1.42 4.73 -12.39
N ALA A 81 1.58 3.59 -11.72
CA ALA A 81 2.20 3.56 -10.41
C ALA A 81 3.66 4.01 -10.49
N ALA A 82 4.39 3.58 -11.51
CA ALA A 82 5.78 4.01 -11.70
C ALA A 82 5.88 5.52 -11.89
N ASN A 83 4.95 6.09 -12.66
CA ASN A 83 4.91 7.55 -12.86
C ASN A 83 4.64 8.27 -11.55
N GLU A 84 3.72 7.75 -10.74
CA GLU A 84 3.41 8.34 -9.45
C GLU A 84 4.61 8.29 -8.52
N ILE A 85 5.33 7.17 -8.49
CA ILE A 85 6.53 7.01 -7.68
C ILE A 85 7.58 8.03 -8.08
N ASN A 86 7.87 8.16 -9.38
CA ASN A 86 8.85 9.11 -9.87
C ASN A 86 8.48 10.54 -9.50
N LYS A 87 7.21 10.87 -9.60
CA LYS A 87 6.70 12.17 -9.25
C LYS A 87 6.94 12.49 -7.76
N ARG A 88 6.66 11.51 -6.88
CA ARG A 88 6.83 11.69 -5.44
C ARG A 88 8.30 11.75 -5.04
N LEU A 89 9.18 11.08 -5.78
CA LEU A 89 10.62 11.11 -5.53
C LEU A 89 11.32 12.29 -6.20
N GLY A 90 10.60 13.10 -6.96
CA GLY A 90 11.17 14.25 -7.62
C GLY A 90 11.96 13.93 -8.88
N ARG A 91 11.61 12.82 -9.53
CA ARG A 91 12.32 12.38 -10.75
C ARG A 91 11.57 12.66 -12.02
#